data_25e287f3db7f93c0b1aefb87aa339122
#
_entry.id   25e287f3db7f93c0b1aefb87aa339122
#
_cell.length_a   1.000
_cell.length_b   1.000
_cell.length_c   1.000
_cell.angle_alpha   90.00
_cell.angle_beta   90.00
_cell.angle_gamma   90.00
#
_symmetry.space_group_name_H-M   'P 1'
#
loop_
_entity.id
_entity.type
_entity.pdbx_description
1 polymer ?
#
loop_
_entity_poly.entity_id
_entity_poly.type
_entity_poly.pdbx_seq_one_letter_code
_entity_poly.pdbx_strand_id
1 'polypeptide(L)'
;MIKVEYGLPKGELNSRYLLLFNPELVHMDQVWKDILVKIGKQYSTANIPTDIRKILTADYPTLVDIFQKYISWRRLPKVRKKELIQLFDYKKYQPKIAAFFMEPKNRFLIHVCHYCGTAYINAYGILNDYKDKYHFIKNASFEELRKFIPGNLSDRTIKKITDNRDYFTCLDDFDNLSCWHSYRKSDSIRLNSDNHFDLDHELDKGTCPILALSLYNFVPSCSVCNEKLKHSATIGDKTNKNELIKLSPTSDGYNFDGNVTFSVLPRRASTFGFVKNKKKYTIDVTCHDADFEKSVDMFRLKQRYNYHKVFALRLLDLKERYSAGSIKMISNLMQGTSPRPDRYTEQQIYEDIFGEEYSKVGHRCFDKLRRDILG
;
A
#
# COMPACT_ATOMS: atom_id res chain seq x y z
N MET A 1 10.20 -7.51 -2.42
CA MET A 1 9.21 -6.48 -2.81
C MET A 1 7.89 -7.16 -3.14
N ILE A 2 6.80 -6.44 -3.06
CA ILE A 2 5.44 -7.02 -3.14
C ILE A 2 4.66 -6.23 -4.17
N LYS A 3 3.97 -6.91 -5.08
CA LYS A 3 3.06 -6.29 -6.04
C LYS A 3 1.92 -5.58 -5.29
N VAL A 4 1.49 -4.42 -5.75
CA VAL A 4 0.27 -3.78 -5.24
C VAL A 4 -0.93 -4.51 -5.84
N GLU A 5 -1.72 -5.14 -5.00
CA GLU A 5 -2.93 -5.82 -5.42
C GLU A 5 -4.14 -4.93 -5.22
N TYR A 6 -4.86 -4.77 -6.31
CA TYR A 6 -6.10 -4.01 -6.37
C TYR A 6 -7.26 -4.99 -6.25
N GLY A 7 -7.86 -5.08 -5.05
CA GLY A 7 -8.84 -6.11 -4.71
C GLY A 7 -10.20 -6.00 -5.38
N LEU A 8 -10.43 -4.95 -6.19
CA LEU A 8 -11.65 -4.75 -6.98
C LEU A 8 -11.33 -4.78 -8.48
N PRO A 9 -12.34 -5.09 -9.33
CA PRO A 9 -12.22 -4.91 -10.76
C PRO A 9 -11.83 -3.47 -11.12
N LYS A 10 -10.92 -3.31 -12.10
CA LYS A 10 -10.30 -2.03 -12.46
C LYS A 10 -11.33 -0.92 -12.71
N GLY A 11 -12.44 -1.23 -13.42
CA GLY A 11 -13.50 -0.26 -13.72
C GLY A 11 -14.24 0.24 -12.47
N GLU A 12 -14.52 -0.66 -11.53
CA GLU A 12 -15.17 -0.30 -10.27
C GLU A 12 -14.25 0.53 -9.39
N LEU A 13 -13.00 0.11 -9.23
CA LEU A 13 -12.01 0.82 -8.45
C LEU A 13 -11.77 2.24 -8.99
N ASN A 14 -11.63 2.37 -10.31
CA ASN A 14 -11.46 3.66 -10.99
C ASN A 14 -12.66 4.58 -10.75
N SER A 15 -13.88 4.06 -10.88
CA SER A 15 -15.09 4.83 -10.63
C SER A 15 -15.16 5.35 -9.20
N ARG A 16 -14.85 4.50 -8.22
CA ARG A 16 -14.78 4.89 -6.80
C ARG A 16 -13.68 5.93 -6.55
N TYR A 17 -12.52 5.77 -7.18
CA TYR A 17 -11.41 6.71 -7.03
C TYR A 17 -11.75 8.10 -7.55
N LEU A 18 -12.43 8.19 -8.69
CA LEU A 18 -12.85 9.46 -9.28
C LEU A 18 -13.84 10.24 -8.40
N LEU A 19 -14.63 9.55 -7.56
CA LEU A 19 -15.53 10.21 -6.60
C LEU A 19 -14.80 11.09 -5.58
N LEU A 20 -13.51 10.81 -5.30
CA LEU A 20 -12.70 11.63 -4.37
C LEU A 20 -12.56 13.08 -4.82
N PHE A 21 -12.69 13.32 -6.11
CA PHE A 21 -12.50 14.63 -6.74
C PHE A 21 -13.80 15.39 -6.96
N ASN A 22 -14.96 14.80 -6.63
CA ASN A 22 -16.24 15.49 -6.71
C ASN A 22 -16.39 16.54 -5.59
N PRO A 23 -17.07 17.69 -5.84
CA PRO A 23 -17.67 18.11 -7.12
C PRO A 23 -16.67 18.79 -8.09
N GLU A 24 -15.40 18.89 -7.75
CA GLU A 24 -14.39 19.68 -8.48
C GLU A 24 -13.95 19.06 -9.81
N LEU A 25 -14.24 17.76 -10.05
CA LEU A 25 -13.70 17.00 -11.18
C LEU A 25 -14.01 17.63 -12.55
N VAL A 26 -15.21 18.19 -12.72
CA VAL A 26 -15.60 18.85 -13.97
C VAL A 26 -14.77 20.11 -14.20
N HIS A 27 -14.59 20.91 -13.15
CA HIS A 27 -13.76 22.11 -13.21
C HIS A 27 -12.28 21.75 -13.48
N MET A 28 -11.76 20.73 -12.80
CA MET A 28 -10.39 20.24 -13.01
C MET A 28 -10.18 19.81 -14.47
N ASP A 29 -11.15 19.14 -15.10
CA ASP A 29 -11.09 18.70 -16.48
C ASP A 29 -11.03 19.89 -17.45
N GLN A 30 -11.83 20.93 -17.21
CA GLN A 30 -11.79 22.15 -18.01
C GLN A 30 -10.44 22.87 -17.90
N VAL A 31 -9.96 23.09 -16.68
CA VAL A 31 -8.65 23.73 -16.43
C VAL A 31 -7.53 22.91 -17.09
N TRP A 32 -7.60 21.57 -17.02
CA TRP A 32 -6.63 20.69 -17.66
C TRP A 32 -6.59 20.91 -19.18
N LYS A 33 -7.74 20.93 -19.86
CA LYS A 33 -7.84 21.18 -21.30
C LYS A 33 -7.23 22.53 -21.68
N ASP A 34 -7.51 23.57 -20.89
CA ASP A 34 -6.96 24.92 -21.13
C ASP A 34 -5.43 24.95 -20.97
N ILE A 35 -4.89 24.25 -19.98
CA ILE A 35 -3.44 24.12 -19.80
C ILE A 35 -2.82 23.36 -20.96
N LEU A 36 -3.44 22.24 -21.41
CA LEU A 36 -2.95 21.47 -22.56
C LEU A 36 -2.90 22.29 -23.86
N VAL A 37 -3.91 23.09 -24.11
CA VAL A 37 -3.93 24.01 -25.27
C VAL A 37 -2.76 25.00 -25.20
N LYS A 38 -2.49 25.54 -24.01
CA LYS A 38 -1.37 26.49 -23.82
C LYS A 38 -0.01 25.79 -24.00
N ILE A 39 0.14 24.55 -23.50
CA ILE A 39 1.36 23.75 -23.68
C ILE A 39 1.51 23.35 -25.15
N GLY A 40 0.43 22.96 -25.81
CA GLY A 40 0.42 22.51 -27.20
C GLY A 40 0.90 23.55 -28.23
N LYS A 41 0.91 24.83 -27.85
CA LYS A 41 1.50 25.90 -28.69
C LYS A 41 3.03 25.78 -28.84
N GLN A 42 3.71 25.14 -27.92
CA GLN A 42 5.18 25.06 -27.88
C GLN A 42 5.73 23.62 -27.88
N TYR A 43 4.94 22.68 -27.39
CA TYR A 43 5.35 21.30 -27.19
C TYR A 43 4.29 20.33 -27.75
N SER A 44 4.74 19.22 -28.32
CA SER A 44 3.83 18.16 -28.71
C SER A 44 3.13 17.57 -27.50
N THR A 45 1.81 17.57 -27.50
CA THR A 45 0.95 16.94 -26.46
C THR A 45 0.38 15.59 -26.92
N ALA A 46 0.88 15.05 -28.04
CA ALA A 46 0.51 13.72 -28.50
C ALA A 46 0.72 12.68 -27.39
N ASN A 47 -0.21 11.77 -27.25
CA ASN A 47 -0.23 10.72 -26.21
C ASN A 47 -0.50 11.22 -24.78
N ILE A 48 -0.75 12.50 -24.56
CA ILE A 48 -1.25 13.01 -23.28
C ILE A 48 -2.78 13.01 -23.32
N PRO A 49 -3.48 12.31 -22.42
CA PRO A 49 -4.94 12.30 -22.39
C PRO A 49 -5.51 13.71 -22.20
N THR A 50 -6.51 14.07 -23.02
CA THR A 50 -7.23 15.35 -22.89
C THR A 50 -8.27 15.35 -21.78
N ASP A 51 -8.75 14.17 -21.38
CA ASP A 51 -9.64 13.98 -20.25
C ASP A 51 -8.81 13.67 -18.99
N ILE A 52 -8.93 14.51 -17.97
CA ILE A 52 -8.19 14.37 -16.71
C ILE A 52 -8.51 13.04 -16.02
N ARG A 53 -9.72 12.49 -16.17
CA ARG A 53 -10.12 11.21 -15.58
C ARG A 53 -9.21 10.08 -16.06
N LYS A 54 -8.82 10.12 -17.35
CA LYS A 54 -7.90 9.15 -17.94
C LYS A 54 -6.47 9.25 -17.38
N ILE A 55 -6.07 10.39 -16.82
CA ILE A 55 -4.79 10.56 -16.12
C ILE A 55 -4.90 10.04 -14.71
N LEU A 56 -5.97 10.40 -14.00
CA LEU A 56 -6.19 9.99 -12.60
C LEU A 56 -6.29 8.47 -12.44
N THR A 57 -6.77 7.77 -13.48
CA THR A 57 -7.00 6.31 -13.50
C THR A 57 -6.20 5.57 -14.57
N ALA A 58 -5.17 6.21 -15.14
CA ALA A 58 -4.28 5.59 -16.11
C ALA A 58 -3.55 4.40 -15.48
N ASP A 59 -3.44 3.29 -16.22
CA ASP A 59 -2.59 2.18 -15.83
C ASP A 59 -1.10 2.56 -15.89
N TYR A 60 -0.27 1.78 -15.22
CA TYR A 60 1.12 2.15 -15.06
C TYR A 60 1.88 2.33 -16.39
N PRO A 61 1.71 1.49 -17.42
CA PRO A 61 2.31 1.73 -18.74
C PRO A 61 1.94 3.08 -19.36
N THR A 62 0.67 3.48 -19.23
CA THR A 62 0.19 4.79 -19.69
C THR A 62 0.78 5.94 -18.87
N LEU A 63 0.94 5.75 -17.54
CA LEU A 63 1.63 6.73 -16.68
C LEU A 63 3.09 6.92 -17.10
N VAL A 64 3.78 5.86 -17.49
CA VAL A 64 5.15 5.95 -18.01
C VAL A 64 5.20 6.74 -19.32
N ASP A 65 4.24 6.55 -20.25
CA ASP A 65 4.16 7.33 -21.48
C ASP A 65 3.98 8.83 -21.20
N ILE A 66 3.07 9.16 -20.29
CA ILE A 66 2.84 10.54 -19.83
C ILE A 66 4.11 11.12 -19.19
N PHE A 67 4.78 10.34 -18.34
CA PHE A 67 5.99 10.75 -17.66
C PHE A 67 7.12 11.06 -18.63
N GLN A 68 7.40 10.16 -19.58
CA GLN A 68 8.44 10.35 -20.58
C GLN A 68 8.11 11.52 -21.50
N LYS A 69 6.85 11.68 -21.84
CA LYS A 69 6.39 12.84 -22.64
C LYS A 69 6.60 14.15 -21.87
N TYR A 70 6.23 14.19 -20.59
CA TYR A 70 6.45 15.36 -19.76
C TYR A 70 7.94 15.72 -19.65
N ILE A 71 8.82 14.74 -19.43
CA ILE A 71 10.27 14.96 -19.36
C ILE A 71 10.79 15.55 -20.69
N SER A 72 10.21 15.17 -21.83
CA SER A 72 10.58 15.71 -23.13
C SER A 72 10.34 17.22 -23.24
N TRP A 73 9.46 17.79 -22.41
CA TRP A 73 9.22 19.23 -22.32
C TRP A 73 10.29 19.95 -21.46
N ARG A 74 11.53 19.76 -21.79
CA ARG A 74 12.72 20.15 -20.97
C ARG A 74 12.71 21.59 -20.43
N ARG A 75 12.02 22.50 -21.11
CA ARG A 75 11.98 23.94 -20.79
C ARG A 75 10.57 24.46 -20.56
N LEU A 76 9.70 23.63 -19.99
CA LEU A 76 8.34 24.08 -19.68
C LEU A 76 8.41 25.34 -18.78
N PRO A 77 7.73 26.45 -19.16
CA PRO A 77 7.75 27.70 -18.42
C PRO A 77 7.33 27.51 -16.95
N LYS A 78 7.99 28.23 -16.03
CA LYS A 78 7.67 28.15 -14.58
C LYS A 78 6.20 28.38 -14.29
N VAL A 79 5.54 29.30 -15.04
CA VAL A 79 4.09 29.55 -14.92
C VAL A 79 3.28 28.29 -15.20
N ARG A 80 3.61 27.55 -16.27
CA ARG A 80 2.91 26.29 -16.63
C ARG A 80 3.15 25.21 -15.59
N LYS A 81 4.38 25.09 -15.07
CA LYS A 81 4.67 24.17 -13.97
C LYS A 81 3.86 24.51 -12.73
N LYS A 82 3.70 25.78 -12.40
CA LYS A 82 2.90 26.21 -11.24
C LYS A 82 1.42 25.90 -11.45
N GLU A 83 0.86 26.14 -12.63
CA GLU A 83 -0.53 25.77 -12.97
C GLU A 83 -0.76 24.26 -12.82
N LEU A 84 0.19 23.42 -13.30
CA LEU A 84 0.11 21.97 -13.14
C LEU A 84 0.15 21.54 -11.67
N ILE A 85 1.07 22.10 -10.86
CA ILE A 85 1.16 21.80 -9.43
C ILE A 85 -0.13 22.20 -8.69
N GLN A 86 -0.73 23.33 -9.07
CA GLN A 86 -2.00 23.78 -8.48
C GLN A 86 -3.17 22.90 -8.88
N LEU A 87 -3.23 22.44 -10.14
CA LEU A 87 -4.29 21.56 -10.62
C LEU A 87 -4.20 20.16 -9.98
N PHE A 88 -2.99 19.59 -9.93
CA PHE A 88 -2.71 18.27 -9.35
C PHE A 88 -2.18 18.39 -7.91
N ASP A 89 -2.81 19.23 -7.07
CA ASP A 89 -2.38 19.51 -5.71
C ASP A 89 -2.55 18.28 -4.80
N TYR A 90 -1.46 17.52 -4.68
CA TYR A 90 -1.43 16.33 -3.82
C TYR A 90 -1.73 16.64 -2.34
N LYS A 91 -1.28 17.79 -1.82
CA LYS A 91 -1.51 18.15 -0.41
C LYS A 91 -2.98 18.27 -0.10
N LYS A 92 -3.76 18.83 -1.03
CA LYS A 92 -5.21 18.98 -0.90
C LYS A 92 -5.91 17.62 -0.87
N TYR A 93 -5.51 16.68 -1.71
CA TYR A 93 -6.20 15.40 -1.88
C TYR A 93 -5.58 14.24 -1.10
N GLN A 94 -4.36 14.38 -0.59
CA GLN A 94 -3.65 13.32 0.15
C GLN A 94 -4.47 12.68 1.27
N PRO A 95 -5.20 13.41 2.14
CA PRO A 95 -6.01 12.77 3.17
C PRO A 95 -7.15 11.91 2.60
N LYS A 96 -7.78 12.36 1.51
CA LYS A 96 -8.84 11.61 0.84
C LYS A 96 -8.28 10.35 0.16
N ILE A 97 -7.11 10.46 -0.47
CA ILE A 97 -6.43 9.34 -1.13
C ILE A 97 -5.98 8.32 -0.08
N ALA A 98 -5.38 8.75 1.03
CA ALA A 98 -5.02 7.85 2.12
C ALA A 98 -6.24 7.11 2.68
N ALA A 99 -7.34 7.83 2.93
CA ALA A 99 -8.60 7.22 3.34
C ALA A 99 -9.15 6.21 2.33
N PHE A 100 -9.01 6.48 1.04
CA PHE A 100 -9.40 5.56 -0.03
C PHE A 100 -8.61 4.23 0.02
N PHE A 101 -7.30 4.30 0.25
CA PHE A 101 -6.47 3.11 0.40
C PHE A 101 -6.78 2.33 1.69
N MET A 102 -7.24 3.00 2.74
CA MET A 102 -7.62 2.39 4.02
C MET A 102 -9.05 1.85 4.03
N GLU A 103 -9.90 2.26 3.11
CA GLU A 103 -11.31 1.86 3.07
C GLU A 103 -11.45 0.34 2.79
N PRO A 104 -11.99 -0.47 3.72
CA PRO A 104 -12.07 -1.92 3.56
C PRO A 104 -12.85 -2.36 2.32
N LYS A 105 -13.83 -1.55 1.88
CA LYS A 105 -14.62 -1.82 0.67
C LYS A 105 -13.78 -1.78 -0.60
N ASN A 106 -12.64 -1.12 -0.59
CA ASN A 106 -11.72 -1.04 -1.73
C ASN A 106 -10.75 -2.24 -1.76
N ARG A 107 -10.71 -3.05 -0.70
CA ARG A 107 -9.99 -4.32 -0.60
C ARG A 107 -8.49 -4.23 -0.91
N PHE A 108 -7.86 -3.13 -0.55
CA PHE A 108 -6.40 -3.06 -0.59
C PHE A 108 -5.78 -3.86 0.54
N LEU A 109 -4.74 -4.62 0.22
CA LEU A 109 -4.01 -5.41 1.20
C LEU A 109 -2.75 -4.67 1.66
N ILE A 110 -2.90 -3.80 2.66
CA ILE A 110 -1.81 -2.95 3.16
C ILE A 110 -1.42 -3.42 4.55
N HIS A 111 -0.51 -4.38 4.63
CA HIS A 111 -0.01 -4.93 5.90
C HIS A 111 1.50 -4.78 6.06
N VAL A 112 2.23 -4.80 4.95
CA VAL A 112 3.69 -4.66 4.94
C VAL A 112 4.13 -3.72 3.82
N CYS A 113 5.26 -3.09 4.00
CA CYS A 113 5.86 -2.22 3.00
C CYS A 113 6.11 -2.96 1.68
N HIS A 114 5.52 -2.47 0.60
CA HIS A 114 5.61 -3.10 -0.72
C HIS A 114 7.04 -3.11 -1.29
N TYR A 115 7.89 -2.17 -0.86
CA TYR A 115 9.28 -2.14 -1.31
C TYR A 115 10.18 -3.12 -0.56
N CYS A 116 10.11 -3.19 0.75
CA CYS A 116 11.08 -4.00 1.50
C CYS A 116 10.53 -5.33 2.03
N GLY A 117 9.23 -5.45 2.26
CA GLY A 117 8.65 -6.63 2.90
C GLY A 117 9.16 -6.92 4.31
N THR A 118 9.85 -5.96 4.96
CA THR A 118 10.42 -6.15 6.31
C THR A 118 9.81 -5.27 7.38
N ALA A 119 8.97 -4.32 7.00
CA ALA A 119 8.33 -3.39 7.92
C ALA A 119 6.81 -3.55 7.83
N TYR A 120 6.15 -3.75 8.96
CA TYR A 120 4.70 -3.63 9.03
C TYR A 120 4.31 -2.19 8.75
N ILE A 121 3.26 -2.04 7.95
CA ILE A 121 2.56 -0.78 7.70
C ILE A 121 1.09 -1.04 7.94
N ASN A 122 0.42 -0.11 8.57
CA ASN A 122 -0.98 -0.29 8.91
C ASN A 122 -1.71 1.06 8.94
N ALA A 123 -3.00 0.99 9.04
CA ALA A 123 -3.86 2.12 9.35
C ALA A 123 -4.48 1.89 10.71
N TYR A 124 -4.45 2.91 11.54
CA TYR A 124 -5.24 2.93 12.76
C TYR A 124 -6.46 3.80 12.51
N GLY A 125 -7.61 3.25 12.72
CA GLY A 125 -8.84 4.01 12.67
C GLY A 125 -9.93 3.26 13.42
N ILE A 126 -10.82 4.01 14.04
CA ILE A 126 -12.04 3.47 14.65
C ILE A 126 -13.04 3.06 13.57
N LEU A 127 -12.72 3.26 12.27
CA LEU A 127 -13.55 2.92 11.11
C LEU A 127 -14.04 1.47 11.08
N ASN A 128 -13.28 0.54 11.70
CA ASN A 128 -13.66 -0.87 11.74
C ASN A 128 -14.76 -1.19 12.75
N ASP A 129 -14.98 -0.32 13.73
CA ASP A 129 -15.94 -0.55 14.81
C ASP A 129 -17.32 0.04 14.51
N TYR A 130 -17.42 0.95 13.52
CA TYR A 130 -18.66 1.65 13.21
C TYR A 130 -19.03 1.54 11.73
N LYS A 131 -20.24 1.09 11.44
CA LYS A 131 -20.75 0.86 10.07
C LYS A 131 -20.87 2.14 9.24
N ASP A 132 -21.25 3.24 9.88
CA ASP A 132 -21.47 4.56 9.28
C ASP A 132 -21.48 5.66 10.35
N LYS A 133 -21.68 6.90 9.96
CA LYS A 133 -21.73 8.07 10.85
C LYS A 133 -22.81 7.98 11.92
N TYR A 134 -23.96 7.45 11.57
CA TYR A 134 -25.07 7.26 12.49
C TYR A 134 -24.70 6.21 13.55
N HIS A 135 -24.16 5.08 13.11
CA HIS A 135 -23.71 4.02 14.02
C HIS A 135 -22.59 4.51 14.95
N PHE A 136 -21.67 5.35 14.45
CA PHE A 136 -20.63 5.98 15.26
C PHE A 136 -21.23 6.85 16.36
N ILE A 137 -22.09 7.80 16.01
CA ILE A 137 -22.67 8.73 17.00
C ILE A 137 -23.52 7.97 18.03
N LYS A 138 -24.23 6.95 17.59
CA LYS A 138 -25.09 6.16 18.47
C LYS A 138 -24.31 5.30 19.46
N ASN A 139 -23.11 4.82 19.11
CA ASN A 139 -22.40 3.82 19.89
C ASN A 139 -21.03 4.29 20.43
N ALA A 140 -20.46 5.40 19.91
CA ALA A 140 -19.16 5.87 20.33
C ALA A 140 -19.14 6.34 21.80
N SER A 141 -18.04 6.13 22.46
CA SER A 141 -17.79 6.64 23.81
C SER A 141 -17.71 8.18 23.81
N PHE A 142 -17.77 8.77 24.98
CA PHE A 142 -17.61 10.22 25.16
C PHE A 142 -16.26 10.71 24.62
N GLU A 143 -15.20 9.96 24.90
CA GLU A 143 -13.84 10.28 24.46
C GLU A 143 -13.66 10.16 22.93
N GLU A 144 -14.29 9.17 22.33
CA GLU A 144 -14.28 9.01 20.87
C GLU A 144 -15.04 10.13 20.18
N LEU A 145 -16.21 10.50 20.68
CA LEU A 145 -16.96 11.65 20.17
C LEU A 145 -16.15 12.94 20.25
N ARG A 146 -15.45 13.16 21.40
CA ARG A 146 -14.58 14.31 21.60
C ARG A 146 -13.41 14.35 20.64
N LYS A 147 -12.80 13.20 20.41
CA LYS A 147 -11.60 13.07 19.57
C LYS A 147 -11.91 13.16 18.07
N PHE A 148 -13.02 12.59 17.64
CA PHE A 148 -13.27 12.33 16.23
C PHE A 148 -14.31 13.20 15.56
N ILE A 149 -15.13 13.94 16.31
CA ILE A 149 -16.02 14.95 15.73
C ILE A 149 -15.23 16.24 15.51
N PRO A 150 -15.11 16.74 14.27
CA PRO A 150 -14.40 17.98 13.98
C PRO A 150 -15.04 19.18 14.68
N GLY A 151 -14.24 20.12 15.18
CA GLY A 151 -14.70 21.39 15.69
C GLY A 151 -14.59 21.61 17.19
N ASN A 152 -13.74 20.85 17.90
CA ASN A 152 -13.50 21.00 19.35
C ASN A 152 -14.79 21.10 20.15
N LEU A 153 -15.63 20.07 20.08
CA LEU A 153 -16.89 20.03 20.79
C LEU A 153 -16.67 20.22 22.29
N SER A 154 -17.48 21.12 22.89
CA SER A 154 -17.49 21.24 24.33
C SER A 154 -18.06 19.99 24.99
N ASP A 155 -17.60 19.67 26.19
CA ASP A 155 -18.09 18.52 26.96
C ASP A 155 -19.62 18.58 27.16
N ARG A 156 -20.19 19.81 27.25
CA ARG A 156 -21.64 20.01 27.32
C ARG A 156 -22.34 19.55 26.05
N THR A 157 -21.74 19.78 24.89
CA THR A 157 -22.32 19.35 23.59
C THR A 157 -22.22 17.83 23.43
N ILE A 158 -21.08 17.24 23.78
CA ILE A 158 -20.90 15.80 23.73
C ILE A 158 -21.89 15.10 24.68
N LYS A 159 -22.05 15.65 25.90
CA LYS A 159 -23.03 15.15 26.87
C LYS A 159 -24.45 15.20 26.34
N LYS A 160 -24.83 16.27 25.64
CA LYS A 160 -26.15 16.32 24.97
C LYS A 160 -26.32 15.21 23.93
N ILE A 161 -25.27 14.89 23.18
CA ILE A 161 -25.32 13.79 22.21
C ILE A 161 -25.50 12.45 22.95
N THR A 162 -24.69 12.17 23.96
CA THR A 162 -24.72 10.90 24.68
C THR A 162 -26.04 10.71 25.46
N ASP A 163 -26.58 11.75 26.04
CA ASP A 163 -27.80 11.67 26.84
C ASP A 163 -29.08 11.51 25.99
N ASN A 164 -29.03 11.90 24.71
CA ASN A 164 -30.19 11.87 23.82
C ASN A 164 -30.09 10.86 22.67
N ARG A 165 -28.95 10.17 22.50
CA ARG A 165 -28.71 9.30 21.35
C ARG A 165 -29.69 8.14 21.20
N ASP A 166 -30.33 7.70 22.27
CA ASP A 166 -31.33 6.62 22.22
C ASP A 166 -32.62 7.06 21.54
N TYR A 167 -32.91 8.37 21.52
CA TYR A 167 -34.08 8.94 20.85
C TYR A 167 -33.85 9.21 19.36
N PHE A 168 -32.62 9.10 18.88
CA PHE A 168 -32.25 9.36 17.49
C PHE A 168 -32.44 8.09 16.65
N THR A 169 -33.14 8.21 15.54
CA THR A 169 -33.41 7.12 14.60
C THR A 169 -32.62 7.25 13.30
N CYS A 170 -32.20 8.47 12.96
CA CYS A 170 -31.39 8.76 11.77
C CYS A 170 -30.45 9.95 12.00
N LEU A 171 -29.62 10.27 11.01
CA LEU A 171 -28.68 11.39 11.09
C LEU A 171 -29.36 12.75 11.19
N ASP A 172 -30.55 12.89 10.62
CA ASP A 172 -31.28 14.16 10.59
C ASP A 172 -31.77 14.56 11.98
N ASP A 173 -31.93 13.63 12.89
CA ASP A 173 -32.29 13.90 14.28
C ASP A 173 -31.25 14.74 15.05
N PHE A 174 -30.01 14.79 14.51
CA PHE A 174 -28.93 15.60 15.07
C PHE A 174 -28.83 17.02 14.50
N ASP A 175 -29.68 17.41 13.56
CA ASP A 175 -29.62 18.71 12.85
C ASP A 175 -29.74 19.93 13.75
N ASN A 176 -30.32 19.80 14.93
CA ASN A 176 -30.46 20.87 15.91
C ASN A 176 -29.17 21.16 16.71
N LEU A 177 -28.10 20.44 16.47
CA LEU A 177 -26.80 20.66 17.10
C LEU A 177 -25.93 21.54 16.19
N SER A 178 -25.59 22.76 16.65
CA SER A 178 -24.82 23.74 15.86
C SER A 178 -23.48 23.26 15.32
N CYS A 179 -22.86 22.25 15.95
CA CYS A 179 -21.63 21.61 15.50
C CYS A 179 -21.85 20.61 14.36
N TRP A 180 -23.07 20.21 14.12
CA TRP A 180 -23.44 19.14 13.21
C TRP A 180 -23.31 19.50 11.73
N HIS A 181 -23.52 20.78 11.39
CA HIS A 181 -23.40 21.25 10.01
C HIS A 181 -22.05 20.99 9.38
N SER A 182 -20.97 21.13 10.14
CA SER A 182 -19.60 20.84 9.66
C SER A 182 -19.35 19.35 9.51
N TYR A 183 -19.94 18.55 10.38
CA TYR A 183 -19.81 17.08 10.35
C TYR A 183 -20.65 16.46 9.22
N ARG A 184 -21.85 16.96 8.95
CA ARG A 184 -22.74 16.50 7.88
C ARG A 184 -22.18 16.79 6.48
N LYS A 185 -21.52 17.95 6.31
CA LYS A 185 -20.88 18.33 5.03
C LYS A 185 -19.63 17.53 4.71
N SER A 186 -19.01 16.87 5.69
CA SER A 186 -17.90 15.99 5.41
C SER A 186 -18.42 14.66 4.87
N ASP A 187 -18.16 14.35 3.59
CA ASP A 187 -18.56 13.10 2.93
C ASP A 187 -17.90 11.83 3.50
N SER A 188 -17.04 11.96 4.48
CA SER A 188 -16.40 10.85 5.17
C SER A 188 -16.57 10.98 6.67
N ILE A 189 -16.79 9.86 7.34
CA ILE A 189 -16.41 9.73 8.75
C ILE A 189 -14.89 9.90 8.75
N ARG A 190 -14.42 11.14 8.85
CA ARG A 190 -13.02 11.39 9.22
C ARG A 190 -12.91 11.18 10.72
N LEU A 191 -13.07 9.96 11.12
CA LEU A 191 -12.33 9.47 12.23
C LEU A 191 -10.88 9.69 11.81
N ASN A 192 -10.12 10.48 12.56
CA ASN A 192 -8.70 10.66 12.26
C ASN A 192 -8.05 9.29 12.25
N SER A 193 -8.10 8.62 11.13
CA SER A 193 -7.33 7.42 10.91
C SER A 193 -5.92 7.87 10.62
N ASP A 194 -5.05 7.70 11.60
CA ASP A 194 -3.64 7.90 11.37
C ASP A 194 -3.14 6.72 10.54
N ASN A 195 -2.70 6.99 9.34
CA ASN A 195 -2.03 5.99 8.53
C ASN A 195 -0.55 5.92 8.94
N HIS A 196 -0.09 4.72 9.28
CA HIS A 196 1.32 4.43 9.53
C HIS A 196 2.01 3.90 8.28
N PHE A 197 1.63 4.43 7.13
CA PHE A 197 2.28 4.19 5.85
C PHE A 197 2.33 5.46 5.03
N ASP A 198 3.32 5.53 4.17
CA ASP A 198 3.41 6.55 3.15
C ASP A 198 2.83 6.02 1.84
N LEU A 199 2.18 6.88 1.08
CA LEU A 199 1.87 6.63 -0.32
C LEU A 199 2.99 7.24 -1.15
N ASP A 200 3.97 6.42 -1.50
CA ASP A 200 5.04 6.85 -2.38
C ASP A 200 4.55 7.02 -3.81
N HIS A 201 5.09 8.02 -4.50
CA HIS A 201 4.87 8.18 -5.93
C HIS A 201 5.97 7.42 -6.68
N GLU A 202 5.60 6.32 -7.34
CA GLU A 202 6.55 5.52 -8.11
C GLU A 202 7.27 6.37 -9.16
N LEU A 203 6.51 7.16 -9.92
CA LEU A 203 7.00 8.24 -10.77
C LEU A 203 6.88 9.55 -9.99
N ASP A 204 8.03 10.15 -9.65
CA ASP A 204 8.12 11.29 -8.74
C ASP A 204 7.25 12.48 -9.17
N LYS A 205 6.35 12.90 -8.26
CA LYS A 205 5.47 14.06 -8.47
C LYS A 205 6.22 15.39 -8.61
N GLY A 206 7.39 15.50 -8.01
CA GLY A 206 8.23 16.69 -8.14
C GLY A 206 8.79 16.83 -9.56
N THR A 207 9.14 15.69 -10.17
CA THR A 207 9.57 15.61 -11.57
C THR A 207 8.39 15.78 -12.52
N CYS A 208 7.26 15.11 -12.29
CA CYS A 208 6.07 15.14 -13.17
C CYS A 208 4.80 15.39 -12.34
N PRO A 209 4.42 16.67 -12.11
CA PRO A 209 3.23 17.01 -11.32
C PRO A 209 1.92 16.43 -11.86
N ILE A 210 1.83 16.18 -13.17
CA ILE A 210 0.64 15.61 -13.81
C ILE A 210 0.22 14.27 -13.19
N LEU A 211 1.19 13.50 -12.68
CA LEU A 211 0.97 12.17 -12.11
C LEU A 211 0.76 12.18 -10.59
N ALA A 212 0.71 13.37 -9.97
CA ALA A 212 0.66 13.49 -8.51
C ALA A 212 -0.62 12.93 -7.88
N LEU A 213 -1.70 12.80 -8.67
CA LEU A 213 -3.00 12.29 -8.22
C LEU A 213 -3.41 10.98 -8.93
N SER A 214 -2.50 10.33 -9.64
CA SER A 214 -2.82 9.09 -10.39
C SER A 214 -2.83 7.88 -9.48
N LEU A 215 -3.94 7.13 -9.46
CA LEU A 215 -4.16 5.97 -8.57
C LEU A 215 -3.03 4.94 -8.67
N TYR A 216 -2.68 4.55 -9.88
CA TYR A 216 -1.68 3.51 -10.13
C TYR A 216 -0.23 4.01 -10.06
N ASN A 217 -0.02 5.25 -9.58
CA ASN A 217 1.29 5.80 -9.24
C ASN A 217 1.63 5.67 -7.74
N PHE A 218 0.69 5.19 -6.91
CA PHE A 218 0.88 5.09 -5.48
C PHE A 218 1.34 3.71 -5.03
N VAL A 219 2.41 3.67 -4.24
CA VAL A 219 2.93 2.44 -3.61
C VAL A 219 2.89 2.61 -2.09
N PRO A 220 2.07 1.81 -1.37
CA PRO A 220 2.10 1.79 0.09
C PRO A 220 3.46 1.34 0.61
N SER A 221 4.11 2.18 1.40
CA SER A 221 5.48 1.96 1.83
C SER A 221 5.75 2.47 3.25
N CYS A 222 6.82 2.02 3.85
CA CYS A 222 7.31 2.59 5.11
C CYS A 222 8.13 3.86 4.84
N SER A 223 8.18 4.78 5.82
CA SER A 223 8.93 6.04 5.72
C SER A 223 10.42 5.83 5.41
N VAL A 224 11.01 4.74 5.89
CA VAL A 224 12.42 4.42 5.56
C VAL A 224 12.60 4.19 4.07
N CYS A 225 11.71 3.44 3.42
CA CYS A 225 11.79 3.20 1.98
C CYS A 225 11.45 4.44 1.17
N ASN A 226 10.39 5.13 1.54
CA ASN A 226 9.93 6.33 0.84
C ASN A 226 10.90 7.51 1.04
N GLU A 227 11.09 7.94 2.29
CA GLU A 227 11.79 9.19 2.58
C GLU A 227 13.32 9.08 2.60
N LYS A 228 13.87 7.92 3.05
CA LYS A 228 15.33 7.79 3.26
C LYS A 228 16.05 7.08 2.12
N LEU A 229 15.40 6.15 1.45
CA LEU A 229 16.06 5.33 0.42
C LEU A 229 15.68 5.74 -1.00
N LYS A 230 14.40 5.82 -1.32
CA LYS A 230 13.94 6.17 -2.65
C LYS A 230 13.90 7.68 -2.88
N HIS A 231 13.35 8.45 -1.94
CA HIS A 231 13.17 9.88 -2.13
C HIS A 231 12.42 10.22 -3.43
N SER A 232 13.01 11.11 -4.24
CA SER A 232 12.55 11.48 -5.59
C SER A 232 13.14 10.61 -6.70
N ALA A 233 13.89 9.56 -6.35
CA ALA A 233 14.46 8.66 -7.35
C ALA A 233 13.36 7.80 -7.99
N THR A 234 13.57 7.45 -9.25
CA THR A 234 12.76 6.46 -9.97
C THR A 234 13.53 5.15 -10.00
N ILE A 235 12.85 4.04 -9.77
CA ILE A 235 13.47 2.72 -9.90
C ILE A 235 13.64 2.44 -11.40
N GLY A 236 14.87 2.30 -11.82
CA GLY A 236 15.19 2.10 -13.24
C GLY A 236 15.52 3.37 -14.01
N ASP A 237 15.80 3.19 -15.31
CA ASP A 237 16.12 4.28 -16.22
C ASP A 237 14.83 5.00 -16.68
N LYS A 238 14.75 6.30 -16.41
CA LYS A 238 13.61 7.15 -16.79
C LYS A 238 13.32 7.15 -18.30
N THR A 239 14.30 6.81 -19.13
CA THR A 239 14.17 6.77 -20.58
C THR A 239 13.77 5.39 -21.11
N ASN A 240 13.94 4.34 -20.30
CA ASN A 240 13.60 2.97 -20.66
C ASN A 240 12.20 2.59 -20.15
N LYS A 241 11.19 2.70 -21.02
CA LYS A 241 9.80 2.38 -20.70
C LYS A 241 9.63 0.95 -20.19
N ASN A 242 10.24 -0.03 -20.86
CA ASN A 242 10.07 -1.45 -20.52
C ASN A 242 10.65 -1.75 -19.13
N GLU A 243 11.76 -1.15 -18.79
CA GLU A 243 12.38 -1.30 -17.48
C GLU A 243 11.52 -0.69 -16.38
N LEU A 244 11.01 0.55 -16.58
CA LEU A 244 10.11 1.19 -15.62
C LEU A 244 8.87 0.34 -15.34
N ILE A 245 8.25 -0.21 -16.41
CA ILE A 245 7.07 -1.06 -16.28
C ILE A 245 7.41 -2.36 -15.55
N LYS A 246 8.55 -2.99 -15.87
CA LYS A 246 9.01 -4.24 -15.25
C LYS A 246 9.25 -4.08 -13.75
N LEU A 247 9.84 -2.97 -13.33
CA LEU A 247 10.30 -2.75 -11.95
C LEU A 247 9.25 -2.14 -11.02
N SER A 248 8.11 -1.71 -11.54
CA SER A 248 7.07 -1.06 -10.71
C SER A 248 6.15 -2.06 -10.04
N PRO A 249 5.98 -1.99 -8.70
CA PRO A 249 5.02 -2.81 -7.97
C PRO A 249 3.55 -2.62 -8.38
N THR A 250 3.24 -1.50 -9.06
CA THR A 250 1.87 -1.18 -9.50
C THR A 250 1.57 -1.68 -10.91
N SER A 251 2.58 -2.21 -11.61
CA SER A 251 2.44 -2.75 -12.96
C SER A 251 1.87 -4.17 -12.95
N ASP A 252 1.01 -4.48 -13.92
CA ASP A 252 0.44 -5.83 -14.07
C ASP A 252 1.54 -6.89 -14.34
N GLY A 253 2.59 -6.52 -15.08
CA GLY A 253 3.72 -7.40 -15.40
C GLY A 253 4.78 -7.54 -14.32
N TYR A 254 4.60 -6.91 -13.16
CA TYR A 254 5.57 -6.98 -12.08
C TYR A 254 5.67 -8.38 -11.49
N ASN A 255 6.88 -8.96 -11.49
CA ASN A 255 7.15 -10.31 -10.97
C ASN A 255 8.47 -10.35 -10.20
N PHE A 256 8.49 -9.76 -9.01
CA PHE A 256 9.65 -9.82 -8.13
C PHE A 256 9.90 -11.24 -7.61
N ASP A 257 8.83 -11.96 -7.29
CA ASP A 257 8.92 -13.31 -6.71
C ASP A 257 9.58 -14.31 -7.65
N GLY A 258 9.31 -14.24 -8.95
CA GLY A 258 9.92 -15.11 -9.95
C GLY A 258 11.35 -14.71 -10.36
N ASN A 259 11.74 -13.45 -10.13
CA ASN A 259 13.03 -12.93 -10.60
C ASN A 259 14.06 -12.71 -9.49
N VAL A 260 13.66 -12.80 -8.21
CA VAL A 260 14.57 -12.59 -7.09
C VAL A 260 14.41 -13.71 -6.07
N THR A 261 15.51 -14.33 -5.68
CA THR A 261 15.53 -15.42 -4.69
C THR A 261 16.40 -15.05 -3.50
N PHE A 262 15.88 -15.28 -2.30
CA PHE A 262 16.64 -15.16 -1.07
C PHE A 262 17.14 -16.53 -0.63
N SER A 263 18.43 -16.64 -0.33
CA SER A 263 19.05 -17.88 0.12
C SER A 263 19.90 -17.66 1.37
N VAL A 264 20.02 -18.69 2.19
CA VAL A 264 20.91 -18.69 3.34
C VAL A 264 22.17 -19.46 2.98
N LEU A 265 23.30 -18.77 2.95
CA LEU A 265 24.57 -19.34 2.57
C LEU A 265 25.53 -19.41 3.78
N PRO A 266 26.30 -20.50 3.94
CA PRO A 266 27.40 -20.55 4.88
C PRO A 266 28.53 -19.61 4.41
N ARG A 267 29.14 -18.89 5.31
CA ARG A 267 30.27 -18.00 4.98
C ARG A 267 31.55 -18.72 4.60
N ARG A 268 31.69 -20.00 5.01
CA ARG A 268 32.83 -20.86 4.70
C ARG A 268 32.34 -22.26 4.32
N ALA A 269 32.93 -22.85 3.32
CA ALA A 269 32.57 -24.17 2.79
C ALA A 269 32.65 -25.33 3.81
N SER A 270 33.37 -25.16 4.92
CA SER A 270 33.56 -26.20 5.97
C SER A 270 32.39 -26.27 6.98
N THR A 271 31.33 -25.54 6.79
CA THR A 271 30.18 -25.50 7.72
C THR A 271 29.03 -26.36 7.17
N PHE A 272 29.27 -27.63 6.91
CA PHE A 272 28.19 -28.59 6.74
C PHE A 272 27.71 -29.08 8.11
N GLY A 273 26.44 -28.88 8.35
CA GLY A 273 25.77 -29.18 9.62
C GLY A 273 25.21 -27.94 10.29
N PHE A 274 24.04 -28.10 10.92
CA PHE A 274 23.34 -27.01 11.59
C PHE A 274 24.18 -26.43 12.71
N VAL A 275 24.85 -25.32 12.46
CA VAL A 275 25.63 -24.63 13.47
C VAL A 275 24.81 -23.50 14.02
N LYS A 276 24.48 -23.55 15.32
CA LYS A 276 23.79 -22.48 16.06
C LYS A 276 24.48 -21.10 16.01
N ASN A 277 25.63 -20.98 15.35
CA ASN A 277 26.40 -19.74 15.32
C ASN A 277 25.98 -18.85 14.14
N LYS A 278 25.16 -17.84 14.43
CA LYS A 278 24.66 -16.82 13.50
C LYS A 278 25.76 -16.13 12.66
N LYS A 279 26.99 -16.03 13.17
CA LYS A 279 28.10 -15.36 12.47
C LYS A 279 28.57 -16.14 11.25
N LYS A 280 28.28 -17.44 11.17
CA LYS A 280 28.73 -18.31 10.09
C LYS A 280 27.84 -18.31 8.86
N TYR A 281 26.70 -17.63 8.88
CA TYR A 281 25.74 -17.57 7.78
C TYR A 281 25.51 -16.14 7.29
N THR A 282 25.13 -16.03 6.03
CA THR A 282 24.68 -14.79 5.39
C THR A 282 23.44 -15.07 4.58
N ILE A 283 22.53 -14.08 4.48
CA ILE A 283 21.46 -14.11 3.50
C ILE A 283 22.03 -13.51 2.21
N ASP A 284 21.91 -14.24 1.13
CA ASP A 284 22.21 -13.77 -0.20
C ASP A 284 20.93 -13.50 -0.98
N VAL A 285 21.00 -12.59 -1.95
CA VAL A 285 19.90 -12.20 -2.83
C VAL A 285 20.40 -12.37 -4.25
N THR A 286 19.80 -13.32 -4.96
CA THR A 286 20.13 -13.61 -6.36
C THR A 286 19.03 -13.02 -7.23
N CYS A 287 19.41 -12.16 -8.17
CA CYS A 287 18.53 -11.64 -9.21
C CYS A 287 18.71 -12.48 -10.49
N HIS A 288 17.65 -13.14 -10.95
CA HIS A 288 17.64 -13.90 -12.19
C HIS A 288 17.49 -12.98 -13.41
N ASP A 289 16.92 -11.79 -13.19
CA ASP A 289 16.89 -10.69 -14.14
C ASP A 289 17.64 -9.49 -13.50
N ALA A 290 18.70 -9.05 -14.18
CA ALA A 290 19.62 -8.02 -13.67
C ALA A 290 18.94 -6.66 -13.41
N ASP A 291 17.83 -6.35 -14.07
CA ASP A 291 17.10 -5.10 -13.83
C ASP A 291 16.63 -5.01 -12.38
N PHE A 292 16.29 -6.14 -11.74
CA PHE A 292 15.86 -6.16 -10.34
C PHE A 292 16.99 -5.86 -9.33
N GLU A 293 18.25 -5.91 -9.72
CA GLU A 293 19.37 -5.47 -8.88
C GLU A 293 19.21 -4.01 -8.45
N LYS A 294 18.67 -3.17 -9.35
CA LYS A 294 18.39 -1.76 -9.07
C LYS A 294 17.43 -1.59 -7.88
N SER A 295 16.39 -2.42 -7.83
CA SER A 295 15.44 -2.44 -6.71
C SER A 295 16.06 -2.99 -5.43
N VAL A 296 16.79 -4.09 -5.53
CA VAL A 296 17.48 -4.73 -4.39
C VAL A 296 18.47 -3.77 -3.76
N ASP A 297 19.25 -3.04 -4.57
CA ASP A 297 20.25 -2.09 -4.11
C ASP A 297 19.62 -0.82 -3.56
N MET A 298 18.63 -0.24 -4.24
CA MET A 298 17.94 0.97 -3.80
C MET A 298 17.37 0.79 -2.38
N PHE A 299 16.69 -0.32 -2.13
CA PHE A 299 16.07 -0.61 -0.84
C PHE A 299 16.97 -1.37 0.14
N ARG A 300 18.25 -1.57 -0.22
CA ARG A 300 19.25 -2.26 0.63
C ARG A 300 18.76 -3.62 1.13
N LEU A 301 18.07 -4.39 0.27
CA LEU A 301 17.39 -5.61 0.70
C LEU A 301 18.38 -6.64 1.26
N LYS A 302 19.52 -6.87 0.61
CA LYS A 302 20.54 -7.79 1.09
C LYS A 302 20.98 -7.46 2.53
N GLN A 303 21.29 -6.20 2.81
CA GLN A 303 21.75 -5.77 4.13
C GLN A 303 20.64 -5.87 5.18
N ARG A 304 19.42 -5.45 4.84
CA ARG A 304 18.28 -5.48 5.75
C ARG A 304 17.87 -6.89 6.12
N TYR A 305 17.80 -7.80 5.15
CA TYR A 305 17.50 -9.20 5.41
C TYR A 305 18.63 -9.89 6.21
N ASN A 306 19.90 -9.56 5.93
CA ASN A 306 21.02 -10.05 6.73
C ASN A 306 20.98 -9.61 8.18
N TYR A 307 20.49 -8.41 8.49
CA TYR A 307 20.28 -7.97 9.85
C TYR A 307 19.30 -8.91 10.60
N HIS A 308 18.28 -9.39 9.92
CA HIS A 308 17.24 -10.28 10.44
C HIS A 308 17.47 -11.77 10.17
N LYS A 309 18.69 -12.19 9.79
CA LYS A 309 19.00 -13.57 9.42
C LYS A 309 18.68 -14.63 10.47
N VAL A 310 18.52 -14.24 11.74
CA VAL A 310 18.09 -15.15 12.81
C VAL A 310 16.74 -15.78 12.50
N PHE A 311 15.84 -15.03 11.90
CA PHE A 311 14.54 -15.54 11.46
C PHE A 311 14.71 -16.66 10.40
N ALA A 312 15.55 -16.42 9.39
CA ALA A 312 15.85 -17.42 8.36
C ALA A 312 16.49 -18.69 8.94
N LEU A 313 17.46 -18.53 9.85
CA LEU A 313 18.11 -19.67 10.52
C LEU A 313 17.15 -20.48 11.37
N ARG A 314 16.18 -19.83 12.02
CA ARG A 314 15.12 -20.52 12.75
C ARG A 314 14.22 -21.34 11.83
N LEU A 315 13.86 -20.80 10.66
CA LEU A 315 13.05 -21.54 9.67
C LEU A 315 13.79 -22.78 9.17
N LEU A 316 15.09 -22.65 8.89
CA LEU A 316 15.90 -23.80 8.47
C LEU A 316 16.00 -24.88 9.57
N ASP A 317 16.20 -24.47 10.82
CA ASP A 317 16.22 -25.38 11.98
C ASP A 317 14.86 -26.08 12.16
N LEU A 318 13.75 -25.37 11.94
CA LEU A 318 12.43 -25.98 11.97
C LEU A 318 12.22 -26.95 10.78
N LYS A 319 12.64 -26.57 9.56
CA LYS A 319 12.54 -27.41 8.36
C LYS A 319 13.31 -28.73 8.53
N GLU A 320 14.49 -28.67 9.17
CA GLU A 320 15.28 -29.84 9.46
C GLU A 320 14.59 -30.77 10.49
N ARG A 321 14.02 -30.19 11.55
CA ARG A 321 13.35 -30.94 12.62
C ARG A 321 12.00 -31.52 12.23
N TYR A 322 11.26 -30.81 11.39
CA TYR A 322 9.89 -31.15 10.99
C TYR A 322 9.81 -31.43 9.50
N SER A 323 10.22 -32.64 9.10
CA SER A 323 10.03 -33.11 7.72
C SER A 323 8.53 -33.35 7.44
N ALA A 324 8.17 -33.44 6.16
CA ALA A 324 6.78 -33.80 5.77
C ALA A 324 6.31 -35.10 6.42
N GLY A 325 7.20 -36.10 6.54
CA GLY A 325 6.89 -37.35 7.24
C GLY A 325 6.64 -37.15 8.75
N SER A 326 7.40 -36.28 9.40
CA SER A 326 7.17 -35.93 10.81
C SER A 326 5.84 -35.22 11.01
N ILE A 327 5.48 -34.30 10.13
CA ILE A 327 4.20 -33.57 10.17
C ILE A 327 3.03 -34.55 10.00
N LYS A 328 3.12 -35.46 9.03
CA LYS A 328 2.12 -36.51 8.81
C LYS A 328 1.96 -37.41 10.03
N MET A 329 3.07 -37.81 10.65
CA MET A 329 3.05 -38.62 11.86
C MET A 329 2.37 -37.88 13.03
N ILE A 330 2.68 -36.60 13.23
CA ILE A 330 2.05 -35.76 14.26
C ILE A 330 0.55 -35.65 13.98
N SER A 331 0.14 -35.38 12.74
CA SER A 331 -1.27 -35.33 12.34
C SER A 331 -2.00 -36.62 12.73
N ASN A 332 -1.46 -37.76 12.34
CA ASN A 332 -2.05 -39.06 12.65
C ASN A 332 -2.17 -39.32 14.15
N LEU A 333 -1.15 -38.97 14.92
CA LEU A 333 -1.16 -39.13 16.38
C LEU A 333 -2.22 -38.23 17.05
N MET A 334 -2.35 -36.99 16.57
CA MET A 334 -3.30 -36.02 17.16
C MET A 334 -4.76 -36.30 16.75
N GLN A 335 -4.98 -36.89 15.58
CA GLN A 335 -6.32 -37.30 15.16
C GLN A 335 -6.80 -38.57 15.86
N GLY A 336 -5.90 -39.43 16.30
CA GLY A 336 -6.24 -40.70 17.00
C GLY A 336 -7.13 -41.61 16.18
N THR A 337 -7.99 -42.36 16.88
CA THR A 337 -8.94 -43.30 16.26
C THR A 337 -10.22 -42.65 15.76
N SER A 338 -10.49 -41.40 16.09
CA SER A 338 -11.68 -40.63 15.68
C SER A 338 -11.20 -39.40 14.89
N PRO A 339 -11.05 -39.50 13.55
CA PRO A 339 -10.59 -38.40 12.73
C PRO A 339 -11.49 -37.17 12.87
N ARG A 340 -10.88 -36.04 13.13
CA ARG A 340 -11.54 -34.73 13.11
C ARG A 340 -11.09 -33.98 11.84
N PRO A 341 -11.91 -34.00 10.78
CA PRO A 341 -11.48 -33.50 9.46
C PRO A 341 -11.14 -32.00 9.44
N ASP A 342 -11.61 -31.25 10.42
CA ASP A 342 -11.44 -29.83 10.59
C ASP A 342 -10.29 -29.43 11.54
N ARG A 343 -9.63 -30.40 12.18
CA ARG A 343 -8.58 -30.16 13.17
C ARG A 343 -7.41 -31.10 13.00
N TYR A 344 -6.19 -30.57 13.31
CA TYR A 344 -4.94 -31.33 13.28
C TYR A 344 -4.61 -31.93 11.91
N THR A 345 -5.05 -31.27 10.81
CA THR A 345 -4.63 -31.64 9.47
C THR A 345 -3.14 -31.40 9.29
N GLU A 346 -2.49 -32.10 8.33
CA GLU A 346 -1.09 -31.83 8.01
C GLU A 346 -0.85 -30.35 7.70
N GLN A 347 -1.79 -29.70 7.01
CA GLN A 347 -1.73 -28.27 6.68
C GLN A 347 -1.76 -27.39 7.95
N GLN A 348 -2.66 -27.66 8.88
CA GLN A 348 -2.74 -26.89 10.12
C GLN A 348 -1.47 -27.05 10.98
N ILE A 349 -0.95 -28.28 11.09
CA ILE A 349 0.30 -28.53 11.82
C ILE A 349 1.47 -27.83 11.13
N TYR A 350 1.52 -27.84 9.80
CA TYR A 350 2.51 -27.09 9.05
C TYR A 350 2.42 -25.59 9.34
N GLU A 351 1.22 -25.04 9.33
CA GLU A 351 0.95 -23.64 9.65
C GLU A 351 1.32 -23.28 11.10
N ASP A 352 1.04 -24.15 12.06
CA ASP A 352 1.44 -23.94 13.47
C ASP A 352 2.96 -23.94 13.64
N ILE A 353 3.69 -24.78 12.93
CA ILE A 353 5.14 -24.90 13.03
C ILE A 353 5.85 -23.77 12.27
N PHE A 354 5.47 -23.56 11.02
CA PHE A 354 6.15 -22.64 10.11
C PHE A 354 5.48 -21.26 10.02
N GLY A 355 4.33 -21.11 10.63
CA GLY A 355 3.43 -19.97 10.51
C GLY A 355 2.42 -20.18 9.38
N GLU A 356 1.21 -19.65 9.60
CA GLU A 356 0.11 -19.73 8.63
C GLU A 356 0.58 -19.35 7.23
N GLU A 357 0.22 -20.15 6.26
CA GLU A 357 0.35 -19.80 4.85
C GLU A 357 -0.71 -18.74 4.55
N TYR A 358 -0.41 -17.50 4.91
CA TYR A 358 -1.22 -16.41 4.44
C TYR A 358 -1.13 -16.43 2.92
N SER A 359 -2.25 -16.88 2.39
CA SER A 359 -2.44 -17.07 0.98
C SER A 359 -1.83 -15.94 0.18
N LYS A 360 -0.79 -16.28 -0.54
CA LYS A 360 -0.51 -15.75 -1.87
C LYS A 360 0.05 -14.35 -2.00
N VAL A 361 -0.12 -13.43 -1.04
CA VAL A 361 0.38 -12.06 -1.18
C VAL A 361 0.90 -11.57 0.15
N GLY A 362 2.16 -11.24 0.23
CA GLY A 362 2.94 -10.65 1.30
C GLY A 362 2.23 -9.92 2.44
N HIS A 363 1.49 -10.64 3.25
CA HIS A 363 0.76 -10.06 4.39
C HIS A 363 1.62 -9.95 5.66
N ARG A 364 2.75 -10.64 5.70
CA ARG A 364 3.69 -10.62 6.83
C ARG A 364 5.07 -10.16 6.42
N CYS A 365 5.77 -9.60 7.41
CA CYS A 365 7.18 -9.31 7.21
C CYS A 365 7.95 -10.60 6.90
N PHE A 366 8.86 -10.52 5.95
CA PHE A 366 9.73 -11.62 5.51
C PHE A 366 9.03 -12.78 4.78
N ASP A 367 7.79 -12.64 4.33
CA ASP A 367 7.08 -13.73 3.63
C ASP A 367 7.84 -14.26 2.41
N LYS A 368 8.43 -13.38 1.60
CA LYS A 368 9.25 -13.80 0.47
C LYS A 368 10.43 -14.66 0.92
N LEU A 369 11.16 -14.23 1.95
CA LEU A 369 12.28 -15.00 2.52
C LEU A 369 11.79 -16.36 3.05
N ARG A 370 10.63 -16.40 3.70
CA ARG A 370 10.04 -17.64 4.22
C ARG A 370 9.71 -18.60 3.09
N ARG A 371 9.05 -18.14 2.04
CA ARG A 371 8.75 -18.98 0.87
C ARG A 371 10.01 -19.51 0.21
N ASP A 372 11.02 -18.69 0.02
CA ASP A 372 12.28 -19.11 -0.60
C ASP A 372 13.07 -20.14 0.20
N ILE A 373 12.94 -20.14 1.55
CA ILE A 373 13.61 -21.11 2.43
C ILE A 373 12.82 -22.41 2.54
N LEU A 374 11.50 -22.31 2.62
CA LEU A 374 10.66 -23.50 2.84
C LEU A 374 10.39 -24.27 1.55
N GLY A 375 10.41 -23.63 0.39
CA GLY A 375 10.21 -24.18 -0.95
C GLY A 375 8.78 -24.16 -1.32
#